data_c475a1d4ec03f5eb96a147cc259dc4e2
#
_entry.id   c475a1d4ec03f5eb96a147cc259dc4e2
#
_cell.length_a   1.000
_cell.length_b   1.000
_cell.length_c   1.000
_cell.angle_alpha   90.00
_cell.angle_beta   90.00
_cell.angle_gamma   90.00
#
_symmetry.space_group_name_H-M   'P 1'
#
loop_
_entity.id
_entity.type
_entity.pdbx_description
1 polymer ?
#
loop_
_entity_poly.entity_id
_entity_poly.type
_entity_poly.pdbx_seq_one_letter_code
_entity_poly.pdbx_strand_id
1 'polypeptide(L)'
;SDVFQGTLMFLGLVILPFVGIAAAGGWGVVTEKLAAQDPGLLSAWGPDGFDTMTIFKTLSFLLIGIGFLGSPQIFVRYIAMRSEKEIPKGGAFAITYTLLSDSGAVLIGMVGRALYDYNALGPAGEQVLPIMVEDLLPAVVVGIYVAIVLSAIMSSVDSLLVVASSAFT
;
A
#
# COMPACT_ATOMS: atom_id res chain seq x y z
N SER A 1 3.75 20.69 0.94
CA SER A 1 4.51 19.54 1.50
C SER A 1 3.85 18.20 1.17
N ASP A 2 2.54 18.04 1.39
CA ASP A 2 1.82 16.77 1.23
C ASP A 2 1.84 16.20 -0.20
N VAL A 3 1.73 17.07 -1.23
CA VAL A 3 1.82 16.65 -2.63
C VAL A 3 3.21 16.08 -2.96
N PHE A 4 4.26 16.76 -2.52
CA PHE A 4 5.64 16.31 -2.73
C PHE A 4 5.91 14.98 -2.02
N GLN A 5 5.50 14.88 -0.77
CA GLN A 5 5.62 13.68 0.04
C GLN A 5 4.81 12.52 -0.54
N GLY A 6 3.54 12.75 -0.89
CA GLY A 6 2.70 11.75 -1.54
C GLY A 6 3.29 11.24 -2.86
N THR A 7 3.88 12.14 -3.65
CA THR A 7 4.57 11.76 -4.90
C THR A 7 5.78 10.87 -4.64
N LEU A 8 6.61 11.20 -3.63
CA LEU A 8 7.77 10.38 -3.28
C LEU A 8 7.37 9.00 -2.74
N MET A 9 6.34 8.93 -1.90
CA MET A 9 5.79 7.65 -1.44
C MET A 9 5.27 6.80 -2.59
N PHE A 10 4.51 7.41 -3.51
CA PHE A 10 4.01 6.74 -4.69
C PHE A 10 5.13 6.17 -5.54
N LEU A 11 6.17 6.98 -5.81
CA LEU A 11 7.34 6.52 -6.55
C LEU A 11 8.05 5.36 -5.84
N GLY A 12 8.19 5.42 -4.52
CA GLY A 12 8.76 4.35 -3.71
C GLY A 12 7.97 3.04 -3.84
N LEU A 13 6.64 3.10 -3.70
CA LEU A 13 5.77 1.94 -3.81
C LEU A 13 5.73 1.35 -5.24
N VAL A 14 5.87 2.19 -6.26
CA VAL A 14 5.86 1.73 -7.65
C VAL A 14 7.23 1.20 -8.07
N ILE A 15 8.33 1.85 -7.69
CA ILE A 15 9.68 1.49 -8.15
C ILE A 15 10.24 0.29 -7.39
N LEU A 16 10.03 0.21 -6.07
CA LEU A 16 10.63 -0.83 -5.23
C LEU A 16 10.31 -2.27 -5.69
N PRO A 17 9.07 -2.63 -6.08
CA PRO A 17 8.80 -3.97 -6.55
C PRO A 17 9.58 -4.31 -7.84
N PHE A 18 9.80 -3.36 -8.74
CA PHE A 18 10.60 -3.61 -9.95
C PHE A 18 12.07 -3.84 -9.62
N VAL A 19 12.62 -3.09 -8.66
CA VAL A 19 13.98 -3.33 -8.16
C VAL A 19 14.07 -4.71 -7.54
N GLY A 20 13.08 -5.09 -6.72
CA GLY A 20 13.03 -6.40 -6.10
C GLY A 20 12.87 -7.56 -7.10
N ILE A 21 12.05 -7.40 -8.14
CA ILE A 21 11.91 -8.37 -9.22
C ILE A 21 13.25 -8.55 -9.97
N ALA A 22 13.95 -7.46 -10.25
CA ALA A 22 15.25 -7.50 -10.89
C ALA A 22 16.29 -8.20 -9.99
N ALA A 23 16.30 -7.92 -8.68
CA ALA A 23 17.16 -8.57 -7.70
C ALA A 23 16.86 -10.07 -7.54
N ALA A 24 15.58 -10.47 -7.67
CA ALA A 24 15.16 -11.87 -7.62
C ALA A 24 15.59 -12.68 -8.86
N GLY A 25 16.00 -12.03 -9.95
CA GLY A 25 16.33 -12.66 -11.23
C GLY A 25 15.17 -12.66 -12.23
N GLY A 26 14.12 -11.88 -11.99
CA GLY A 26 12.98 -11.70 -12.88
C GLY A 26 11.66 -12.22 -12.30
N TRP A 27 10.57 -11.83 -12.94
CA TRP A 27 9.21 -12.18 -12.49
C TRP A 27 8.96 -13.70 -12.49
N GLY A 28 9.52 -14.43 -13.48
CA GLY A 28 9.39 -15.89 -13.55
C GLY A 28 9.97 -16.60 -12.33
N VAL A 29 11.12 -16.12 -11.82
CA VAL A 29 11.75 -16.68 -10.61
C VAL A 29 10.91 -16.36 -9.36
N VAL A 30 10.32 -15.16 -9.27
CA VAL A 30 9.43 -14.79 -8.17
C VAL A 30 8.21 -15.72 -8.12
N THR A 31 7.54 -15.90 -9.27
CA THR A 31 6.36 -16.77 -9.34
C THR A 31 6.69 -18.24 -9.09
N GLU A 32 7.82 -18.73 -9.57
CA GLU A 32 8.29 -20.10 -9.32
C GLU A 32 8.55 -20.34 -7.83
N LYS A 33 9.25 -19.41 -7.15
CA LYS A 33 9.52 -19.50 -5.70
C LYS A 33 8.24 -19.44 -4.88
N LEU A 34 7.27 -18.58 -5.25
CA LEU A 34 5.98 -18.52 -4.58
C LEU A 34 5.17 -19.80 -4.78
N ALA A 35 5.11 -20.33 -6.01
CA ALA A 35 4.43 -21.58 -6.31
C ALA A 35 5.05 -22.79 -5.59
N ALA A 36 6.37 -22.78 -5.38
CA ALA A 36 7.08 -23.81 -4.62
C ALA A 36 6.76 -23.76 -3.11
N GLN A 37 6.47 -22.59 -2.58
CA GLN A 37 6.04 -22.44 -1.18
C GLN A 37 4.58 -22.88 -0.99
N ASP A 38 3.69 -22.33 -1.80
CA ASP A 38 2.26 -22.65 -1.83
C ASP A 38 1.65 -22.17 -3.16
N PRO A 39 1.12 -23.08 -4.01
CA PRO A 39 0.47 -22.71 -5.26
C PRO A 39 -0.71 -21.74 -5.08
N GLY A 40 -1.35 -21.76 -3.91
CA GLY A 40 -2.45 -20.85 -3.58
C GLY A 40 -2.05 -19.39 -3.46
N LEU A 41 -0.76 -19.08 -3.23
CA LEU A 41 -0.25 -17.70 -3.17
C LEU A 41 -0.37 -16.95 -4.51
N LEU A 42 -0.46 -17.66 -5.61
CA LEU A 42 -0.67 -17.10 -6.95
C LEU A 42 -2.15 -17.08 -7.36
N SER A 43 -3.02 -17.63 -6.53
CA SER A 43 -4.46 -17.62 -6.76
C SER A 43 -5.07 -16.30 -6.31
N ALA A 44 -6.01 -15.76 -7.10
CA ALA A 44 -6.80 -14.59 -6.71
C ALA A 44 -7.65 -14.83 -5.44
N TRP A 45 -7.91 -16.08 -5.09
CA TRP A 45 -8.67 -16.48 -3.91
C TRP A 45 -7.80 -16.83 -2.69
N GLY A 46 -6.47 -16.77 -2.85
CA GLY A 46 -5.51 -17.13 -1.82
C GLY A 46 -5.35 -18.64 -1.61
N PRO A 47 -4.57 -19.04 -0.57
CA PRO A 47 -4.28 -20.45 -0.27
C PRO A 47 -5.52 -21.28 0.08
N ASP A 48 -6.53 -20.65 0.69
CA ASP A 48 -7.79 -21.32 1.09
C ASP A 48 -8.70 -21.66 -0.10
N GLY A 49 -8.41 -21.13 -1.30
CA GLY A 49 -9.20 -21.33 -2.51
C GLY A 49 -10.56 -20.63 -2.47
N PHE A 50 -11.48 -21.06 -3.37
CA PHE A 50 -12.83 -20.52 -3.44
C PHE A 50 -13.73 -21.26 -2.44
N ASP A 51 -13.83 -20.72 -1.23
CA ASP A 51 -14.68 -21.24 -0.16
C ASP A 51 -15.64 -20.15 0.37
N THR A 52 -16.70 -20.56 1.04
CA THR A 52 -17.68 -19.67 1.66
C THR A 52 -17.03 -18.64 2.60
N MET A 53 -16.02 -19.05 3.35
CA MET A 53 -15.27 -18.16 4.25
C MET A 53 -14.50 -17.09 3.48
N THR A 54 -13.92 -17.44 2.34
CA THR A 54 -13.20 -16.50 1.46
C THR A 54 -14.16 -15.47 0.86
N ILE A 55 -15.38 -15.87 0.49
CA ILE A 55 -16.43 -14.95 0.03
C ILE A 55 -16.79 -13.97 1.16
N PHE A 56 -17.02 -14.44 2.38
CA PHE A 56 -17.33 -13.57 3.51
C PHE A 56 -16.18 -12.62 3.86
N LYS A 57 -14.94 -13.07 3.81
CA LYS A 57 -13.75 -12.22 3.99
C LYS A 57 -13.71 -11.12 2.92
N THR A 58 -13.88 -11.47 1.65
CA THR A 58 -13.87 -10.51 0.53
C THR A 58 -15.01 -9.50 0.66
N LEU A 59 -16.21 -9.96 1.01
CA LEU A 59 -17.36 -9.08 1.22
C LEU A 59 -17.12 -8.13 2.41
N SER A 60 -16.51 -8.62 3.48
CA SER A 60 -16.14 -7.81 4.65
C SER A 60 -15.18 -6.68 4.26
N PHE A 61 -14.13 -6.96 3.47
CA PHE A 61 -13.23 -5.92 2.97
C PHE A 61 -13.94 -4.90 2.08
N LEU A 62 -14.86 -5.35 1.23
CA LEU A 62 -15.67 -4.46 0.40
C LEU A 62 -16.54 -3.52 1.26
N LEU A 63 -17.18 -4.05 2.31
CA LEU A 63 -18.00 -3.27 3.23
C LEU A 63 -17.17 -2.27 4.03
N ILE A 64 -15.96 -2.64 4.46
CA ILE A 64 -15.00 -1.70 5.09
C ILE A 64 -14.66 -0.56 4.14
N GLY A 65 -14.41 -0.86 2.86
CA GLY A 65 -14.15 0.16 1.83
C GLY A 65 -15.31 1.15 1.67
N ILE A 66 -16.54 0.66 1.66
CA ILE A 66 -17.75 1.50 1.60
C ILE A 66 -17.86 2.37 2.86
N GLY A 67 -17.61 1.79 4.05
CA GLY A 67 -17.61 2.54 5.30
C GLY A 67 -16.55 3.65 5.34
N PHE A 68 -15.40 3.40 4.73
CA PHE A 68 -14.32 4.38 4.64
C PHE A 68 -14.70 5.63 3.82
N LEU A 69 -15.56 5.50 2.80
CA LEU A 69 -16.09 6.64 2.03
C LEU A 69 -16.88 7.62 2.89
N GLY A 70 -17.49 7.16 3.99
CA GLY A 70 -18.20 8.01 4.97
C GLY A 70 -17.28 8.68 5.99
N SER A 71 -15.96 8.49 5.92
CA SER A 71 -15.05 9.09 6.89
C SER A 71 -15.00 10.62 6.76
N PRO A 72 -14.96 11.35 7.89
CA PRO A 72 -14.94 12.82 7.89
C PRO A 72 -13.79 13.39 7.07
N GLN A 73 -12.64 12.72 7.04
CA GLN A 73 -11.45 13.14 6.32
C GLN A 73 -11.67 13.21 4.81
N ILE A 74 -12.39 12.23 4.25
CA ILE A 74 -12.70 12.20 2.82
C ILE A 74 -13.76 13.27 2.52
N PHE A 75 -14.79 13.36 3.36
CA PHE A 75 -15.88 14.30 3.18
C PHE A 75 -15.39 15.77 3.17
N VAL A 76 -14.53 16.15 4.12
CA VAL A 76 -13.94 17.50 4.19
C VAL A 76 -13.15 17.84 2.91
N ARG A 77 -12.43 16.87 2.32
CA ARG A 77 -11.69 17.07 1.07
C ARG A 77 -12.62 17.35 -0.11
N TYR A 78 -13.77 16.69 -0.18
CA TYR A 78 -14.76 16.96 -1.24
C TYR A 78 -15.42 18.34 -1.07
N ILE A 79 -15.72 18.78 0.15
CA ILE A 79 -16.26 20.11 0.41
C ILE A 79 -15.24 21.21 0.08
N ALA A 80 -13.96 20.96 0.27
CA ALA A 80 -12.88 21.91 -0.02
C ALA A 80 -12.59 22.08 -1.52
N MET A 81 -13.23 21.30 -2.40
CA MET A 81 -13.07 21.47 -3.85
C MET A 81 -13.69 22.77 -4.34
N ARG A 82 -13.00 23.42 -5.27
CA ARG A 82 -13.39 24.73 -5.83
C ARG A 82 -14.69 24.67 -6.64
N SER A 83 -15.01 23.54 -7.24
CA SER A 83 -16.16 23.37 -8.13
C SER A 83 -16.58 21.91 -8.19
N GLU A 84 -17.89 21.65 -8.26
CA GLU A 84 -18.47 20.31 -8.47
C GLU A 84 -17.96 19.62 -9.74
N LYS A 85 -17.58 20.40 -10.76
CA LYS A 85 -17.01 19.88 -12.02
C LYS A 85 -15.62 19.26 -11.86
N GLU A 86 -14.94 19.56 -10.76
CA GLU A 86 -13.62 19.00 -10.44
C GLU A 86 -13.72 17.65 -9.71
N ILE A 87 -14.88 17.34 -9.11
CA ILE A 87 -15.10 16.10 -8.36
C ILE A 87 -14.82 14.85 -9.20
N PRO A 88 -15.34 14.70 -10.44
CA PRO A 88 -15.05 13.51 -11.24
C PRO A 88 -13.57 13.36 -11.60
N LYS A 89 -12.88 14.48 -11.86
CA LYS A 89 -11.44 14.47 -12.18
C LYS A 89 -10.61 14.11 -10.97
N GLY A 90 -10.91 14.71 -9.82
CA GLY A 90 -10.26 14.40 -8.55
C GLY A 90 -10.49 12.94 -8.15
N GLY A 91 -11.71 12.45 -8.29
CA GLY A 91 -12.06 11.05 -8.04
C GLY A 91 -11.31 10.08 -8.96
N ALA A 92 -11.27 10.35 -10.26
CA ALA A 92 -10.53 9.52 -11.22
C ALA A 92 -9.03 9.49 -10.89
N PHE A 93 -8.43 10.64 -10.55
CA PHE A 93 -7.03 10.72 -10.13
C PHE A 93 -6.79 9.92 -8.84
N ALA A 94 -7.65 10.08 -7.82
CA ALA A 94 -7.54 9.35 -6.55
C ALA A 94 -7.65 7.84 -6.77
N ILE A 95 -8.62 7.38 -7.55
CA ILE A 95 -8.78 5.95 -7.86
C ILE A 95 -7.54 5.40 -8.57
N THR A 96 -7.03 6.10 -9.58
CA THR A 96 -5.84 5.66 -10.33
C THR A 96 -4.61 5.60 -9.42
N TYR A 97 -4.42 6.64 -8.59
CA TYR A 97 -3.33 6.70 -7.62
C TYR A 97 -3.40 5.53 -6.63
N THR A 98 -4.57 5.28 -6.05
CA THR A 98 -4.78 4.18 -5.09
C THR A 98 -4.54 2.82 -5.73
N LEU A 99 -5.12 2.56 -6.90
CA LEU A 99 -4.94 1.29 -7.61
C LEU A 99 -3.46 0.99 -7.90
N LEU A 100 -2.71 1.99 -8.36
CA LEU A 100 -1.28 1.82 -8.62
C LEU A 100 -0.48 1.60 -7.34
N SER A 101 -0.77 2.36 -6.28
CA SER A 101 -0.10 2.22 -4.98
C SER A 101 -0.37 0.86 -4.34
N ASP A 102 -1.63 0.43 -4.33
CA ASP A 102 -2.04 -0.86 -3.76
C ASP A 102 -1.46 -2.03 -4.56
N SER A 103 -1.46 -1.92 -5.90
CA SER A 103 -0.80 -2.92 -6.75
C SER A 103 0.71 -3.00 -6.45
N GLY A 104 1.36 -1.85 -6.25
CA GLY A 104 2.76 -1.79 -5.83
C GLY A 104 3.00 -2.46 -4.48
N ALA A 105 2.15 -2.19 -3.50
CA ALA A 105 2.23 -2.80 -2.17
C ALA A 105 2.05 -4.33 -2.22
N VAL A 106 1.09 -4.83 -3.01
CA VAL A 106 0.90 -6.28 -3.22
C VAL A 106 2.14 -6.90 -3.86
N LEU A 107 2.69 -6.26 -4.89
CA LEU A 107 3.91 -6.73 -5.55
C LEU A 107 5.12 -6.75 -4.58
N ILE A 108 5.26 -5.74 -3.71
CA ILE A 108 6.29 -5.72 -2.66
C ILE A 108 6.12 -6.93 -1.74
N GLY A 109 4.90 -7.23 -1.31
CA GLY A 109 4.62 -8.40 -0.48
C GLY A 109 4.99 -9.72 -1.16
N MET A 110 4.62 -9.88 -2.43
CA MET A 110 4.94 -11.07 -3.23
C MET A 110 6.45 -11.23 -3.43
N VAL A 111 7.12 -10.16 -3.82
CA VAL A 111 8.58 -10.16 -4.05
C VAL A 111 9.34 -10.39 -2.76
N GLY A 112 8.94 -9.72 -1.67
CA GLY A 112 9.55 -9.92 -0.36
C GLY A 112 9.43 -11.35 0.13
N ARG A 113 8.26 -11.97 -0.04
CA ARG A 113 8.05 -13.37 0.30
C ARG A 113 8.87 -14.35 -0.57
N ALA A 114 9.19 -13.97 -1.80
CA ALA A 114 10.04 -14.76 -2.67
C ALA A 114 11.54 -14.59 -2.37
N LEU A 115 11.94 -13.45 -1.80
CA LEU A 115 13.35 -13.13 -1.51
C LEU A 115 13.78 -13.53 -0.10
N TYR A 116 12.89 -13.39 0.89
CA TYR A 116 13.21 -13.54 2.31
C TYR A 116 12.44 -14.67 2.98
N ASP A 117 13.03 -15.24 4.03
CA ASP A 117 12.34 -16.22 4.85
C ASP A 117 11.13 -15.63 5.57
N TYR A 118 10.05 -16.38 5.61
CA TYR A 118 8.79 -15.95 6.23
C TYR A 118 8.98 -15.47 7.69
N ASN A 119 9.83 -16.17 8.44
CA ASN A 119 10.10 -15.83 9.85
C ASN A 119 10.84 -14.49 10.02
N ALA A 120 11.59 -14.06 9.01
CA ALA A 120 12.29 -12.79 9.03
C ALA A 120 11.35 -11.59 8.73
N LEU A 121 10.20 -11.85 8.08
CA LEU A 121 9.26 -10.82 7.66
C LEU A 121 8.32 -10.34 8.78
N GLY A 122 8.38 -10.95 9.96
CA GLY A 122 7.47 -10.68 11.08
C GLY A 122 6.15 -11.45 10.97
N PRO A 123 5.37 -11.54 12.08
CA PRO A 123 4.19 -12.40 12.17
C PRO A 123 3.10 -12.14 11.12
N ALA A 124 2.98 -10.90 10.64
CA ALA A 124 2.02 -10.49 9.61
C ALA A 124 2.71 -9.96 8.34
N GLY A 125 4.03 -10.16 8.19
CA GLY A 125 4.79 -9.65 7.06
C GLY A 125 5.06 -8.14 7.10
N GLU A 126 4.88 -7.50 8.24
CA GLU A 126 5.02 -6.05 8.42
C GLU A 126 6.45 -5.53 8.17
N GLN A 127 7.45 -6.40 8.27
CA GLN A 127 8.84 -6.03 8.06
C GLN A 127 9.31 -6.15 6.61
N VAL A 128 8.46 -6.62 5.71
CA VAL A 128 8.82 -6.82 4.30
C VAL A 128 9.35 -5.55 3.65
N LEU A 129 8.68 -4.43 3.86
CA LEU A 129 9.02 -3.16 3.26
C LEU A 129 10.33 -2.57 3.81
N PRO A 130 10.54 -2.46 5.14
CA PRO A 130 11.82 -2.03 5.69
C PRO A 130 13.00 -2.89 5.23
N ILE A 131 12.87 -4.21 5.29
CA ILE A 131 13.94 -5.15 4.90
C ILE A 131 14.29 -4.97 3.42
N MET A 132 13.29 -4.91 2.53
CA MET A 132 13.54 -4.70 1.10
C MET A 132 14.22 -3.37 0.82
N VAL A 133 13.83 -2.31 1.54
CA VAL A 133 14.44 -0.98 1.40
C VAL A 133 15.91 -1.01 1.84
N GLU A 134 16.21 -1.63 2.98
CA GLU A 134 17.57 -1.71 3.52
C GLU A 134 18.50 -2.54 2.64
N ASP A 135 18.01 -3.68 2.12
CA ASP A 135 18.82 -4.62 1.35
C ASP A 135 19.03 -4.19 -0.12
N LEU A 136 18.01 -3.60 -0.73
CA LEU A 136 18.01 -3.37 -2.18
C LEU A 136 18.42 -1.95 -2.57
N LEU A 137 18.40 -1.00 -1.63
CA LEU A 137 18.65 0.41 -1.92
C LEU A 137 19.95 0.91 -1.27
N PRO A 138 20.65 1.87 -1.92
CA PRO A 138 21.80 2.53 -1.30
C PRO A 138 21.42 3.26 -0.02
N ALA A 139 22.33 3.33 0.95
CA ALA A 139 22.10 3.91 2.28
C ALA A 139 21.48 5.33 2.25
N VAL A 140 21.89 6.16 1.29
CA VAL A 140 21.32 7.52 1.11
C VAL A 140 19.84 7.44 0.75
N VAL A 141 19.45 6.52 -0.12
CA VAL A 141 18.06 6.33 -0.55
C VAL A 141 17.24 5.75 0.60
N VAL A 142 17.81 4.84 1.39
CA VAL A 142 17.18 4.32 2.63
C VAL A 142 16.86 5.45 3.59
N GLY A 143 17.81 6.35 3.84
CA GLY A 143 17.59 7.52 4.71
C GLY A 143 16.48 8.44 4.21
N ILE A 144 16.45 8.71 2.91
CA ILE A 144 15.35 9.49 2.27
C ILE A 144 14.01 8.77 2.44
N TYR A 145 13.98 7.45 2.21
CA TYR A 145 12.77 6.65 2.35
C TYR A 145 12.21 6.69 3.77
N VAL A 146 13.06 6.50 4.78
CA VAL A 146 12.67 6.59 6.19
C VAL A 146 12.11 7.98 6.52
N ALA A 147 12.77 9.05 6.05
CA ALA A 147 12.29 10.41 6.24
C ALA A 147 10.91 10.65 5.60
N ILE A 148 10.66 10.09 4.41
CA ILE A 148 9.38 10.17 3.73
C ILE A 148 8.28 9.46 4.53
N VAL A 149 8.55 8.24 5.02
CA VAL A 149 7.59 7.46 5.82
C VAL A 149 7.25 8.19 7.13
N LEU A 150 8.26 8.69 7.85
CA LEU A 150 8.04 9.46 9.08
C LEU A 150 7.23 10.73 8.82
N SER A 151 7.54 11.46 7.75
CA SER A 151 6.79 12.64 7.35
C SER A 151 5.33 12.31 7.02
N ALA A 152 5.07 11.16 6.37
CA ALA A 152 3.71 10.69 6.07
C ALA A 152 2.90 10.39 7.33
N ILE A 153 3.53 9.73 8.30
CA ILE A 153 2.92 9.46 9.59
C ILE A 153 2.56 10.78 10.31
N MET A 154 3.50 11.73 10.35
CA MET A 154 3.28 13.02 10.98
C MET A 154 2.14 13.80 10.32
N SER A 155 2.11 13.88 8.98
CA SER A 155 1.03 14.55 8.24
C SER A 155 -0.34 13.92 8.50
N SER A 156 -0.40 12.59 8.59
CA SER A 156 -1.64 11.87 8.91
C SER A 156 -2.10 12.15 10.33
N VAL A 157 -1.19 12.15 11.30
CA VAL A 157 -1.48 12.47 12.70
C VAL A 157 -1.98 13.91 12.84
N ASP A 158 -1.34 14.88 12.19
CA ASP A 158 -1.77 16.28 12.20
C ASP A 158 -3.18 16.44 11.67
N SER A 159 -3.51 15.83 10.55
CA SER A 159 -4.85 15.90 9.96
C SER A 159 -5.92 15.27 10.86
N LEU A 160 -5.60 14.16 11.54
CA LEU A 160 -6.48 13.52 12.51
C LEU A 160 -6.71 14.38 13.74
N LEU A 161 -5.65 15.02 14.27
CA LEU A 161 -5.72 15.91 15.42
C LEU A 161 -6.59 17.15 15.12
N VAL A 162 -6.46 17.74 13.93
CA VAL A 162 -7.29 18.86 13.50
C VAL A 162 -8.78 18.47 13.44
N VAL A 163 -9.09 17.30 12.83
CA VAL A 163 -10.47 16.80 12.77
C VAL A 163 -11.00 16.51 14.18
N ALA A 164 -10.20 15.86 15.03
CA ALA A 164 -10.59 15.57 16.41
C ALA A 164 -10.85 16.86 17.22
N SER A 165 -9.94 17.85 17.13
CA SER A 165 -10.11 19.12 17.85
C SER A 165 -11.34 19.90 17.38
N SER A 166 -11.65 19.87 16.07
CA SER A 166 -12.84 20.52 15.52
C SER A 166 -14.15 19.87 15.95
N ALA A 167 -14.12 18.61 16.38
CA ALA A 167 -15.31 17.92 16.89
C ALA A 167 -15.63 18.29 18.36
N PHE A 168 -14.69 18.89 19.08
CA PHE A 168 -14.85 19.32 20.48
C PHE A 168 -15.18 20.83 20.63
N THR A 169 -15.16 21.57 19.54
CA THR A 169 -15.52 23.00 19.49
C THR A 169 -16.86 23.21 18.84
#